data_0628bf17125c73d1ac9b346c722c0329
#
_entry.id   0628bf17125c73d1ac9b346c722c0329
#
_cell.length_a   1.000
_cell.length_b   1.000
_cell.length_c   1.000
_cell.angle_alpha   90.00
_cell.angle_beta   90.00
_cell.angle_gamma   90.00
#
_symmetry.space_group_name_H-M   'P 1'
#
loop_
_entity.id
_entity.type
_entity.pdbx_description
1 polymer ?
#
loop_
_entity_poly.entity_id
_entity_poly.type
_entity_poly.pdbx_seq_one_letter_code
_entity_poly.pdbx_strand_id
1 'polypeptide(L)'
;MNIKIPDIKVPIIKNGHSNVSSLSNEFKNKKVVLFAVPGAFTPTCSEQHFPGYIKLYKEIISKGIDDIYCLSVNDKYVMKSWLISYSEENKIIGIADGNAEIVNHFKLISDKTKNHMGIRSERFAMVIKNNTVLKLQIESTGELNVSSAENILKNLD
;
A
#
# COMPACT_ATOMS: atom_id res chain seq x y z
N MET A 1 9.78 -17.58 4.71
CA MET A 1 10.02 -16.21 4.29
C MET A 1 10.22 -15.35 5.53
N ASN A 2 11.36 -14.70 5.70
CA ASN A 2 11.66 -13.91 6.89
C ASN A 2 11.94 -12.45 6.50
N ILE A 3 10.90 -11.78 5.96
CA ILE A 3 10.98 -10.40 5.52
C ILE A 3 10.53 -9.49 6.66
N LYS A 4 11.37 -8.53 7.02
CA LYS A 4 11.09 -7.54 8.05
C LYS A 4 10.85 -6.17 7.45
N ILE A 5 10.02 -5.37 8.12
CA ILE A 5 9.74 -4.00 7.72
C ILE A 5 10.95 -3.13 8.11
N PRO A 6 11.47 -2.32 7.18
CA PRO A 6 12.67 -1.51 7.45
C PRO A 6 12.37 -0.28 8.30
N ASP A 7 13.39 0.20 9.00
CA ASP A 7 13.36 1.49 9.69
C ASP A 7 13.69 2.60 8.68
N ILE A 8 12.74 2.87 7.79
CA ILE A 8 12.86 3.92 6.78
C ILE A 8 11.83 5.00 7.10
N LYS A 9 12.29 6.26 7.18
CA LYS A 9 11.42 7.40 7.38
C LYS A 9 10.73 7.77 6.07
N VAL A 10 9.42 7.95 6.12
CA VAL A 10 8.59 8.18 4.95
C VAL A 10 7.36 8.99 5.34
N PRO A 11 6.82 9.84 4.45
CA PRO A 11 5.56 10.51 4.74
C PRO A 11 4.41 9.50 4.85
N ILE A 12 3.69 9.60 5.96
CA ILE A 12 2.47 8.82 6.23
C ILE A 12 1.29 9.79 6.21
N ILE A 13 0.24 9.45 5.49
CA ILE A 13 -0.92 10.32 5.32
C ILE A 13 -2.13 9.69 5.98
N LYS A 14 -2.63 10.33 7.05
CA LYS A 14 -3.82 9.90 7.80
C LYS A 14 -4.82 11.04 7.84
N ASN A 15 -6.06 10.77 7.43
CA ASN A 15 -7.15 11.77 7.50
C ASN A 15 -6.75 13.12 6.87
N GLY A 16 -6.05 13.10 5.74
CA GLY A 16 -5.61 14.30 5.05
C GLY A 16 -4.40 15.01 5.66
N HIS A 17 -3.78 14.46 6.70
CA HIS A 17 -2.59 15.00 7.34
C HIS A 17 -1.37 14.15 7.04
N SER A 18 -0.26 14.80 6.65
CA SER A 18 1.00 14.14 6.34
C SER A 18 2.03 14.37 7.45
N ASN A 19 2.60 13.28 7.96
CA ASN A 19 3.70 13.32 8.92
C ASN A 19 4.76 12.31 8.52
N VAL A 20 6.03 12.67 8.69
CA VAL A 20 7.14 11.75 8.43
C VAL A 20 7.32 10.83 9.64
N SER A 21 7.33 9.53 9.39
CA SER A 21 7.48 8.52 10.45
C SER A 21 8.32 7.36 9.94
N SER A 22 8.99 6.67 10.86
CA SER A 22 9.64 5.40 10.55
C SER A 22 8.57 4.34 10.28
N LEU A 23 8.71 3.61 9.17
CA LEU A 23 7.73 2.59 8.82
C LEU A 23 7.64 1.49 9.88
N SER A 24 8.78 1.07 10.43
CA SER A 24 8.79 0.05 11.48
C SER A 24 8.13 0.53 12.77
N ASN A 25 8.21 1.81 13.09
CA ASN A 25 7.47 2.39 14.22
C ASN A 25 5.98 2.44 13.93
N GLU A 26 5.61 2.76 12.70
CA GLU A 26 4.20 2.84 12.28
C GLU A 26 3.48 1.50 12.43
N PHE A 27 4.17 0.40 12.13
CA PHE A 27 3.59 -0.95 12.16
C PHE A 27 3.84 -1.72 13.46
N LYS A 28 4.59 -1.13 14.40
CA LYS A 28 4.95 -1.80 15.65
C LYS A 28 3.72 -2.24 16.44
N ASN A 29 3.70 -3.49 16.87
CA ASN A 29 2.61 -4.09 17.65
C ASN A 29 1.25 -4.07 16.93
N LYS A 30 1.26 -4.01 15.62
CA LYS A 30 0.04 -4.02 14.80
C LYS A 30 0.05 -5.17 13.80
N LYS A 31 -1.15 -5.60 13.42
CA LYS A 31 -1.34 -6.46 12.26
C LYS A 31 -2.00 -5.62 11.17
N VAL A 32 -1.32 -5.45 10.04
CA VAL A 32 -1.76 -4.54 8.98
C VAL A 32 -1.77 -5.23 7.63
N VAL A 33 -2.58 -4.69 6.73
CA VAL A 33 -2.52 -5.00 5.30
C VAL A 33 -1.86 -3.79 4.63
N LEU A 34 -0.82 -4.05 3.85
CA LEU A 34 -0.17 -3.07 3.01
C LEU A 34 -0.32 -3.48 1.56
N PHE A 35 -0.99 -2.68 0.75
CA PHE A 35 -1.00 -2.90 -0.69
C PHE A 35 -0.30 -1.75 -1.40
N ALA A 36 0.34 -2.07 -2.52
CA ALA A 36 1.09 -1.09 -3.29
C ALA A 36 0.58 -1.04 -4.72
N VAL A 37 0.59 0.16 -5.27
CA VAL A 37 0.11 0.46 -6.62
C VAL A 37 1.23 1.15 -7.42
N PRO A 38 1.28 0.95 -8.75
CA PRO A 38 2.26 1.63 -9.60
C PRO A 38 2.14 3.15 -9.62
N GLY A 39 0.98 3.70 -9.34
CA GLY A 39 0.84 5.15 -9.28
C GLY A 39 -0.55 5.63 -8.91
N ALA A 40 -0.58 6.67 -8.07
CA ALA A 40 -1.80 7.41 -7.77
C ALA A 40 -2.36 7.99 -9.08
N PHE A 41 -3.69 8.09 -9.17
CA PHE A 41 -4.42 8.60 -10.34
C PHE A 41 -4.26 7.79 -11.63
N THR A 42 -3.61 6.64 -11.60
CA THR A 42 -3.55 5.74 -12.77
C THR A 42 -4.81 4.88 -12.82
N PRO A 43 -5.24 4.40 -14.01
CA PRO A 43 -6.58 3.78 -14.16
C PRO A 43 -6.88 2.61 -13.22
N THR A 44 -6.12 1.51 -13.29
CA THR A 44 -6.39 0.33 -12.47
C THR A 44 -6.25 0.62 -10.97
N CYS A 45 -5.24 1.42 -10.59
CA CYS A 45 -5.00 1.80 -9.20
C CYS A 45 -6.18 2.59 -8.63
N SER A 46 -6.70 3.54 -9.41
CA SER A 46 -7.74 4.48 -8.97
C SER A 46 -9.16 3.94 -9.11
N GLU A 47 -9.41 3.07 -10.09
CA GLU A 47 -10.75 2.61 -10.44
C GLU A 47 -11.08 1.21 -9.93
N GLN A 48 -10.06 0.40 -9.60
CA GLN A 48 -10.25 -0.99 -9.19
C GLN A 48 -9.53 -1.35 -7.90
N HIS A 49 -8.20 -1.21 -7.85
CA HIS A 49 -7.40 -1.70 -6.72
C HIS A 49 -7.75 -0.97 -5.42
N PHE A 50 -7.63 0.33 -5.40
CA PHE A 50 -7.94 1.14 -4.22
C PHE A 50 -9.42 1.05 -3.83
N PRO A 51 -10.38 1.22 -4.76
CA PRO A 51 -11.80 1.08 -4.42
C PRO A 51 -12.19 -0.27 -3.85
N GLY A 52 -11.55 -1.35 -4.27
CA GLY A 52 -11.76 -2.68 -3.71
C GLY A 52 -11.46 -2.73 -2.22
N TYR A 53 -10.36 -2.09 -1.80
CA TYR A 53 -10.00 -2.01 -0.37
C TYR A 53 -10.93 -1.10 0.42
N ILE A 54 -11.45 -0.02 -0.18
CA ILE A 54 -12.47 0.82 0.46
C ILE A 54 -13.73 -0.01 0.72
N LYS A 55 -14.19 -0.73 -0.31
CA LYS A 55 -15.41 -1.54 -0.25
C LYS A 55 -15.34 -2.62 0.83
N LEU A 56 -14.21 -3.29 0.95
CA LEU A 56 -14.02 -4.41 1.88
C LEU A 56 -13.31 -4.00 3.17
N TYR A 57 -13.13 -2.72 3.42
CA TYR A 57 -12.40 -2.21 4.57
C TYR A 57 -12.91 -2.80 5.89
N LYS A 58 -14.22 -2.69 6.15
CA LYS A 58 -14.81 -3.16 7.41
C LYS A 58 -14.64 -4.67 7.59
N GLU A 59 -14.79 -5.43 6.50
CA GLU A 59 -14.64 -6.89 6.55
C GLU A 59 -13.20 -7.30 6.84
N ILE A 60 -12.23 -6.63 6.22
CA ILE A 60 -10.81 -6.88 6.47
C ILE A 60 -10.45 -6.55 7.92
N ILE A 61 -10.89 -5.38 8.42
CA ILE A 61 -10.64 -4.98 9.81
C ILE A 61 -11.26 -5.99 10.79
N SER A 62 -12.44 -6.53 10.48
CA SER A 62 -13.10 -7.52 11.33
C SER A 62 -12.32 -8.83 11.48
N LYS A 63 -11.36 -9.09 10.60
CA LYS A 63 -10.48 -10.28 10.64
C LYS A 63 -9.25 -10.08 11.54
N GLY A 64 -9.21 -9.04 12.35
CA GLY A 64 -8.10 -8.76 13.26
C GLY A 64 -7.02 -7.88 12.66
N ILE A 65 -7.30 -7.21 11.55
CA ILE A 65 -6.40 -6.23 10.95
C ILE A 65 -6.63 -4.88 11.63
N ASP A 66 -5.56 -4.24 12.10
CA ASP A 66 -5.63 -2.93 12.78
C ASP A 66 -5.80 -1.78 11.79
N ASP A 67 -5.04 -1.79 10.68
CA ASP A 67 -5.07 -0.74 9.68
C ASP A 67 -4.78 -1.29 8.30
N ILE A 68 -5.23 -0.57 7.27
CA ILE A 68 -4.91 -0.83 5.87
C ILE A 68 -4.12 0.35 5.32
N TYR A 69 -2.97 0.06 4.71
CA TYR A 69 -2.06 1.05 4.12
C TYR A 69 -1.97 0.87 2.62
N CYS A 70 -1.88 1.98 1.90
CA CYS A 70 -1.61 1.99 0.46
C CYS A 70 -0.29 2.72 0.20
N LEU A 71 0.64 2.05 -0.47
CA LEU A 71 1.93 2.61 -0.84
C LEU A 71 1.97 2.91 -2.33
N SER A 72 2.55 4.05 -2.67
CA SER A 72 2.83 4.41 -4.07
C SER A 72 4.15 5.18 -4.14
N VAL A 73 4.87 5.03 -5.25
CA VAL A 73 6.05 5.84 -5.56
C VAL A 73 5.56 7.17 -6.13
N ASN A 74 5.01 7.97 -5.24
CA ASN A 74 4.55 9.34 -5.47
C ASN A 74 4.92 10.17 -4.25
N ASP A 75 5.06 11.48 -4.44
CA ASP A 75 5.31 12.36 -3.32
C ASP A 75 4.05 12.53 -2.43
N LYS A 76 4.24 13.16 -1.27
CA LYS A 76 3.16 13.34 -0.30
C LYS A 76 2.01 14.22 -0.82
N TYR A 77 2.29 15.15 -1.71
CA TYR A 77 1.27 16.04 -2.26
C TYR A 77 0.31 15.29 -3.19
N VAL A 78 0.87 14.48 -4.09
CA VAL A 78 0.10 13.65 -4.99
C VAL A 78 -0.69 12.59 -4.21
N MET A 79 -0.05 11.91 -3.26
CA MET A 79 -0.72 10.89 -2.43
C MET A 79 -1.87 11.50 -1.62
N LYS A 80 -1.66 12.64 -1.00
CA LYS A 80 -2.71 13.34 -0.24
C LYS A 80 -3.90 13.68 -1.14
N SER A 81 -3.64 14.27 -2.30
CA SER A 81 -4.69 14.61 -3.26
C SER A 81 -5.47 13.39 -3.71
N TRP A 82 -4.77 12.29 -3.99
CA TRP A 82 -5.39 11.06 -4.43
C TRP A 82 -6.31 10.46 -3.35
N LEU A 83 -5.83 10.39 -2.11
CA LEU A 83 -6.61 9.86 -0.99
C LEU A 83 -7.85 10.70 -0.71
N ILE A 84 -7.72 12.04 -0.77
CA ILE A 84 -8.84 12.97 -0.56
C ILE A 84 -9.87 12.87 -1.69
N SER A 85 -9.47 12.48 -2.89
CA SER A 85 -10.39 12.34 -4.05
C SER A 85 -11.44 11.24 -3.83
N TYR A 86 -11.21 10.35 -2.87
CA TYR A 86 -12.21 9.37 -2.45
C TYR A 86 -13.07 9.95 -1.32
N SER A 87 -14.05 9.20 -0.85
CA SER A 87 -14.94 9.61 0.24
C SER A 87 -14.16 10.00 1.50
N GLU A 88 -14.64 10.98 2.25
CA GLU A 88 -14.11 11.37 3.58
C GLU A 88 -14.15 10.21 4.58
N GLU A 89 -15.00 9.22 4.34
CA GLU A 89 -15.07 8.00 5.14
C GLU A 89 -13.93 7.03 4.86
N ASN A 90 -13.12 7.30 3.83
CA ASN A 90 -11.96 6.50 3.50
C ASN A 90 -10.92 6.57 4.62
N LYS A 91 -10.66 5.44 5.26
CA LYS A 91 -9.72 5.31 6.38
C LYS A 91 -8.41 4.67 5.98
N ILE A 92 -8.17 4.43 4.70
CA ILE A 92 -6.92 3.86 4.21
C ILE A 92 -5.81 4.88 4.39
N ILE A 93 -4.71 4.44 4.99
CA ILE A 93 -3.56 5.29 5.29
C ILE A 93 -2.59 5.24 4.11
N GLY A 94 -2.11 6.40 3.68
CA GLY A 94 -1.16 6.49 2.57
C GLY A 94 0.29 6.43 3.02
N ILE A 95 1.12 5.77 2.22
CA ILE A 95 2.58 5.80 2.34
C ILE A 95 3.12 6.39 1.05
N ALA A 96 3.73 7.59 1.14
CA ALA A 96 4.27 8.30 -0.01
C ALA A 96 5.75 7.97 -0.16
N ASP A 97 6.04 6.86 -0.84
CA ASP A 97 7.42 6.38 -1.08
C ASP A 97 8.03 7.07 -2.31
N GLY A 98 8.09 8.41 -2.29
CA GLY A 98 8.49 9.22 -3.43
C GLY A 98 9.89 8.94 -3.97
N ASN A 99 10.79 8.46 -3.11
CA ASN A 99 12.16 8.10 -3.51
C ASN A 99 12.32 6.60 -3.80
N ALA A 100 11.23 5.85 -3.79
CA ALA A 100 11.23 4.40 -4.01
C ALA A 100 12.14 3.63 -3.03
N GLU A 101 12.41 4.17 -1.84
CA GLU A 101 13.31 3.56 -0.86
C GLU A 101 12.73 2.27 -0.29
N ILE A 102 11.42 2.28 0.02
CA ILE A 102 10.74 1.11 0.60
C ILE A 102 10.62 0.01 -0.44
N VAL A 103 10.15 0.34 -1.64
CA VAL A 103 10.00 -0.68 -2.70
C VAL A 103 11.34 -1.25 -3.13
N ASN A 104 12.41 -0.43 -3.12
CA ASN A 104 13.75 -0.90 -3.39
C ASN A 104 14.26 -1.86 -2.30
N HIS A 105 13.95 -1.57 -1.04
CA HIS A 105 14.29 -2.46 0.07
C HIS A 105 13.70 -3.86 -0.13
N PHE A 106 12.46 -3.94 -0.61
CA PHE A 106 11.79 -5.21 -0.88
C PHE A 106 12.13 -5.81 -2.26
N LYS A 107 12.91 -5.11 -3.08
CA LYS A 107 13.22 -5.50 -4.46
C LYS A 107 11.94 -5.63 -5.32
N LEU A 108 11.00 -4.71 -5.12
CA LEU A 108 9.72 -4.67 -5.83
C LEU A 108 9.60 -3.42 -6.71
N ILE A 109 10.72 -2.94 -7.21
CA ILE A 109 10.76 -1.83 -8.17
C ILE A 109 10.27 -2.31 -9.53
N SER A 110 9.46 -1.47 -10.17
CA SER A 110 9.03 -1.64 -11.56
C SER A 110 9.56 -0.46 -12.37
N ASP A 111 10.38 -0.74 -13.37
CA ASP A 111 10.85 0.29 -14.29
C ASP A 111 9.81 0.51 -15.40
N LYS A 112 9.14 1.65 -15.33
CA LYS A 112 8.10 2.05 -16.29
C LYS A 112 8.56 3.19 -17.19
N THR A 113 9.85 3.27 -17.45
CA THR A 113 10.44 4.29 -18.34
C THR A 113 9.79 4.28 -19.72
N LYS A 114 9.45 3.11 -20.25
CA LYS A 114 8.77 2.97 -21.53
C LYS A 114 7.39 3.62 -21.57
N ASN A 115 6.76 3.78 -20.41
CA ASN A 115 5.46 4.42 -20.26
C ASN A 115 5.59 5.87 -19.81
N HIS A 116 6.80 6.43 -19.79
CA HIS A 116 7.09 7.78 -19.30
C HIS A 116 6.72 7.98 -17.82
N MET A 117 6.78 6.90 -17.03
CA MET A 117 6.45 6.92 -15.62
C MET A 117 7.66 6.76 -14.70
N GLY A 118 8.83 6.47 -15.27
CA GLY A 118 10.06 6.26 -14.50
C GLY A 118 10.01 5.03 -13.61
N ILE A 119 10.61 5.15 -12.42
CA ILE A 119 10.66 4.05 -11.46
C ILE A 119 9.40 4.09 -10.59
N ARG A 120 8.71 2.97 -10.52
CA ARG A 120 7.49 2.79 -9.73
C ARG A 120 7.57 1.52 -8.91
N SER A 121 6.50 1.20 -8.19
CA SER A 121 6.35 -0.06 -7.48
C SER A 121 5.70 -1.10 -8.36
N GLU A 122 6.07 -2.37 -8.18
CA GLU A 122 5.24 -3.47 -8.59
C GLU A 122 3.89 -3.37 -7.86
N ARG A 123 2.86 -4.00 -8.40
CA ARG A 123 1.57 -4.12 -7.72
C ARG A 123 1.62 -5.33 -6.81
N PHE A 124 1.44 -5.11 -5.50
CA PHE A 124 1.50 -6.20 -4.54
C PHE A 124 0.62 -5.92 -3.32
N ALA A 125 0.45 -6.93 -2.48
CA ALA A 125 -0.14 -6.78 -1.16
C ALA A 125 0.59 -7.67 -0.16
N MET A 126 0.70 -7.18 1.08
CA MET A 126 1.32 -7.88 2.19
C MET A 126 0.37 -7.93 3.38
N VAL A 127 0.44 -9.01 4.13
CA VAL A 127 -0.10 -9.08 5.49
C VAL A 127 1.10 -9.07 6.43
N ILE A 128 1.12 -8.12 7.35
CA ILE A 128 2.27 -7.86 8.24
C ILE A 128 1.79 -7.91 9.67
N LYS A 129 2.51 -8.64 10.53
CA LYS A 129 2.25 -8.68 11.96
C LYS A 129 3.51 -8.29 12.73
N ASN A 130 3.41 -7.20 13.48
CA ASN A 130 4.53 -6.66 14.27
C ASN A 130 5.83 -6.64 13.47
N ASN A 131 5.81 -5.97 12.32
CA ASN A 131 6.96 -5.79 11.43
C ASN A 131 7.49 -7.05 10.74
N THR A 132 6.78 -8.18 10.83
CA THR A 132 7.13 -9.39 10.09
C THR A 132 6.10 -9.64 9.00
N VAL A 133 6.55 -9.81 7.76
CA VAL A 133 5.68 -10.11 6.62
C VAL A 133 5.23 -11.56 6.73
N LEU A 134 3.91 -11.78 6.88
CA LEU A 134 3.31 -13.10 6.94
C LEU A 134 2.93 -13.62 5.55
N LYS A 135 2.48 -12.73 4.68
CA LYS A 135 2.06 -13.06 3.29
C LYS A 135 2.51 -11.95 2.36
N LEU A 136 2.96 -12.33 1.18
CA LEU A 136 3.31 -11.41 0.10
C LEU A 136 2.72 -11.95 -1.20
N GLN A 137 1.85 -11.14 -1.83
CA GLN A 137 1.20 -11.47 -3.09
C GLN A 137 1.60 -10.43 -4.13
N ILE A 138 2.37 -10.84 -5.12
CA ILE A 138 2.87 -9.96 -6.19
C ILE A 138 2.10 -10.27 -7.48
N GLU A 139 1.55 -9.23 -8.11
CA GLU A 139 0.83 -9.38 -9.36
C GLU A 139 1.75 -9.66 -10.54
N SER A 140 1.22 -10.39 -11.51
CA SER A 140 1.81 -10.41 -12.84
C SER A 140 1.55 -9.07 -13.52
N THR A 141 2.45 -8.68 -14.43
CA THR A 141 2.36 -7.38 -15.11
C THR A 141 0.98 -7.16 -15.74
N GLY A 142 0.36 -6.04 -15.40
CA GLY A 142 -0.92 -5.63 -15.97
C GLY A 142 -2.15 -6.29 -15.34
N GLU A 143 -1.98 -7.13 -14.32
CA GLU A 143 -3.09 -7.83 -13.67
C GLU A 143 -3.48 -7.22 -12.33
N LEU A 144 -4.72 -7.50 -11.92
CA LEU A 144 -5.22 -7.25 -10.56
C LEU A 144 -5.99 -8.49 -10.12
N ASN A 145 -5.37 -9.33 -9.33
CA ASN A 145 -5.92 -10.60 -8.87
C ASN A 145 -5.42 -10.93 -7.46
N VAL A 146 -4.16 -11.37 -7.34
CA VAL A 146 -3.64 -11.86 -6.05
C VAL A 146 -3.47 -10.76 -5.00
N SER A 147 -3.27 -9.51 -5.41
CA SER A 147 -3.14 -8.36 -4.50
C SER A 147 -4.47 -7.65 -4.23
N SER A 148 -5.56 -8.11 -4.83
CA SER A 148 -6.89 -7.51 -4.65
C SER A 148 -7.37 -7.67 -3.20
N ALA A 149 -8.27 -6.77 -2.79
CA ALA A 149 -8.89 -6.82 -1.49
C ALA A 149 -9.65 -8.14 -1.28
N GLU A 150 -10.33 -8.61 -2.31
CA GLU A 150 -11.07 -9.88 -2.29
C GLU A 150 -10.14 -11.05 -2.00
N ASN A 151 -9.01 -11.12 -2.68
CA ASN A 151 -8.06 -12.23 -2.48
C ASN A 151 -7.40 -12.17 -1.10
N ILE A 152 -7.04 -10.97 -0.64
CA ILE A 152 -6.45 -10.80 0.69
C ILE A 152 -7.47 -11.19 1.76
N LEU A 153 -8.71 -10.73 1.67
CA LEU A 153 -9.77 -11.07 2.62
C LEU A 153 -10.00 -12.58 2.69
N LYS A 154 -10.06 -13.23 1.53
CA LYS A 154 -10.26 -14.68 1.43
C LYS A 154 -9.16 -15.48 2.13
N ASN A 155 -7.93 -14.95 2.16
CA ASN A 155 -6.77 -15.61 2.74
C ASN A 155 -6.42 -15.12 4.15
N LEU A 156 -7.24 -14.28 4.76
CA LEU A 156 -7.11 -13.91 6.17
C LEU A 156 -7.80 -14.97 7.05
N ASP A 157 -7.13 -15.36 8.09
CA ASP A 157 -7.63 -16.36 9.05
C ASP A 157 -8.57 -15.76 10.10
#